data_0434eb7bd5dcbb09a6f9472107a3978a
#
_entry.id   0434eb7bd5dcbb09a6f9472107a3978a
#
_cell.length_a   1.000
_cell.length_b   1.000
_cell.length_c   1.000
_cell.angle_alpha   90.00
_cell.angle_beta   90.00
_cell.angle_gamma   90.00
#
_symmetry.space_group_name_H-M   'P 1'
#
loop_
_entity.id
_entity.type
_entity.pdbx_description
1 polymer ?
#
loop_
_entity_poly.entity_id
_entity_poly.type
_entity_poly.pdbx_seq_one_letter_code
_entity_poly.pdbx_strand_id
1 'polypeptide(L)'
;MKKMFLILLMSIYALSYELKLDSNLNALKLADNSLLIGLDNGEIKQYFLKDKKMQKITQLNKIKNFYEENLSPRIYSIDYLNGAILILSEGDFGSKKLYVYKNKQLLSYDLANDGAKKALFLDDNTILLALLGSNIELFDLKTKSVVKNFTFSSSSLSDVVLNETKTQLVAGFESGELMLFDVKKWQKMKSYKNIHKDNIYQLDFKNTIIASCSTDRKLGIVKNDQEKNIERDFLIYTCALNKDGSIAVFGDNEKNIIELVNTKNLKTIKRFQNKDFLLEYLIFLNEHELISAGYEDKIIFWGIDESF
;
A
#
# COMPACT_ATOMS: atom_id res chain seq x y z
N MET A 1 22.67 20.46 -54.79
CA MET A 1 21.77 20.86 -53.68
C MET A 1 21.50 19.64 -52.81
N LYS A 2 22.23 19.45 -51.70
CA LYS A 2 22.01 18.38 -50.71
C LYS A 2 20.92 18.80 -49.75
N LYS A 3 19.77 18.14 -49.77
CA LYS A 3 18.73 18.29 -48.75
C LYS A 3 19.22 17.64 -47.46
N MET A 4 19.51 18.47 -46.49
CA MET A 4 19.83 18.03 -45.12
C MET A 4 18.51 17.70 -44.42
N PHE A 5 18.25 16.40 -44.17
CA PHE A 5 17.13 15.94 -43.37
C PHE A 5 17.50 16.16 -41.91
N LEU A 6 16.89 17.16 -41.26
CA LEU A 6 16.97 17.39 -39.84
C LEU A 6 16.07 16.36 -39.13
N ILE A 7 16.65 15.27 -38.62
CA ILE A 7 15.93 14.33 -37.76
C ILE A 7 15.81 15.02 -36.41
N LEU A 8 14.62 15.53 -36.14
CA LEU A 8 14.25 16.03 -34.81
C LEU A 8 14.09 14.80 -33.88
N LEU A 9 15.14 14.48 -33.12
CA LEU A 9 15.05 13.55 -32.01
C LEU A 9 14.17 14.20 -30.94
N MET A 10 12.84 13.96 -30.98
CA MET A 10 11.99 14.17 -29.83
C MET A 10 12.38 13.11 -28.80
N SER A 11 13.18 13.49 -27.81
CA SER A 11 13.32 12.73 -26.58
C SER A 11 11.95 12.74 -25.89
N ILE A 12 11.24 11.63 -25.99
CA ILE A 12 9.99 11.41 -25.26
C ILE A 12 10.41 11.25 -23.79
N TYR A 13 10.46 12.36 -23.07
CA TYR A 13 10.54 12.32 -21.61
C TYR A 13 9.22 11.74 -21.13
N ALA A 14 9.28 10.68 -20.34
CA ALA A 14 8.11 10.21 -19.59
C ALA A 14 7.57 11.42 -18.82
N LEU A 15 6.34 11.83 -19.15
CA LEU A 15 5.69 12.97 -18.50
C LEU A 15 5.49 12.61 -17.03
N SER A 16 6.34 13.12 -16.15
CA SER A 16 6.13 13.05 -14.72
C SER A 16 5.70 14.43 -14.21
N TYR A 17 4.74 14.47 -13.29
CA TYR A 17 4.45 15.69 -12.55
C TYR A 17 4.42 15.42 -11.06
N GLU A 18 4.66 16.47 -10.29
CA GLU A 18 4.74 16.44 -8.84
C GLU A 18 3.49 17.07 -8.23
N LEU A 19 2.85 16.36 -7.29
CA LEU A 19 1.83 16.90 -6.43
C LEU A 19 2.48 17.23 -5.08
N LYS A 20 2.60 18.52 -4.77
CA LYS A 20 3.11 19.02 -3.49
C LYS A 20 2.04 18.89 -2.42
N LEU A 21 2.43 18.44 -1.23
CA LEU A 21 1.59 18.34 -0.04
C LEU A 21 1.99 19.42 0.97
N ASP A 22 1.12 19.69 1.96
CA ASP A 22 1.39 20.70 2.99
C ASP A 22 2.21 20.13 4.16
N SER A 23 2.37 18.81 4.22
CA SER A 23 3.08 18.08 5.26
C SER A 23 3.49 16.71 4.74
N ASN A 24 4.34 15.97 5.47
CA ASN A 24 4.82 14.68 5.00
C ASN A 24 3.71 13.62 4.96
N LEU A 25 3.81 12.74 3.98
CA LEU A 25 2.88 11.63 3.78
C LEU A 25 3.11 10.53 4.82
N ASN A 26 2.05 10.12 5.51
CA ASN A 26 2.05 8.95 6.39
C ASN A 26 1.33 7.74 5.78
N ALA A 27 0.21 7.98 5.09
CA ALA A 27 -0.57 6.91 4.50
C ALA A 27 -1.21 7.35 3.17
N LEU A 28 -1.30 6.42 2.22
CA LEU A 28 -1.82 6.66 0.89
C LEU A 28 -2.70 5.49 0.44
N LYS A 29 -3.87 5.81 -0.13
CA LYS A 29 -4.80 4.83 -0.67
C LYS A 29 -5.46 5.35 -1.94
N LEU A 30 -5.45 4.54 -3.00
CA LEU A 30 -6.32 4.78 -4.16
C LEU A 30 -7.75 4.35 -3.81
N ALA A 31 -8.70 5.25 -3.97
CA ALA A 31 -10.12 5.06 -3.69
C ALA A 31 -10.93 5.58 -4.88
N ASP A 32 -11.56 4.71 -5.62
CA ASP A 32 -12.24 5.03 -6.87
C ASP A 32 -11.33 5.86 -7.81
N ASN A 33 -11.72 7.09 -8.12
CA ASN A 33 -10.96 8.02 -8.95
C ASN A 33 -10.25 9.11 -8.13
N SER A 34 -9.80 8.79 -6.92
CA SER A 34 -9.12 9.75 -6.04
C SER A 34 -8.06 9.07 -5.18
N LEU A 35 -7.12 9.88 -4.69
CA LEU A 35 -6.15 9.48 -3.68
C LEU A 35 -6.63 9.98 -2.31
N LEU A 36 -6.71 9.08 -1.34
CA LEU A 36 -6.84 9.42 0.07
C LEU A 36 -5.44 9.52 0.66
N ILE A 37 -5.17 10.66 1.29
CA ILE A 37 -3.83 11.06 1.73
C ILE A 37 -3.90 11.36 3.22
N GLY A 38 -3.16 10.62 4.02
CA GLY A 38 -2.97 10.87 5.45
C GLY A 38 -1.62 11.53 5.69
N LEU A 39 -1.60 12.67 6.36
CA LEU A 39 -0.42 13.48 6.60
C LEU A 39 0.06 13.38 8.05
N ASP A 40 1.34 13.65 8.29
CA ASP A 40 1.96 13.63 9.62
C ASP A 40 1.46 14.72 10.58
N ASN A 41 0.81 15.75 10.04
CA ASN A 41 0.09 16.76 10.84
C ASN A 41 -1.31 16.29 11.33
N GLY A 42 -1.71 15.05 10.97
CA GLY A 42 -3.00 14.44 11.32
C GLY A 42 -4.15 14.82 10.38
N GLU A 43 -3.89 15.49 9.25
CA GLU A 43 -4.89 15.76 8.23
C GLU A 43 -5.15 14.54 7.34
N ILE A 44 -6.42 14.38 6.95
CA ILE A 44 -6.84 13.49 5.87
C ILE A 44 -7.31 14.35 4.72
N LYS A 45 -6.71 14.16 3.56
CA LYS A 45 -7.05 14.85 2.32
C LYS A 45 -7.50 13.87 1.25
N GLN A 46 -8.26 14.36 0.29
CA GLN A 46 -8.64 13.64 -0.92
C GLN A 46 -8.20 14.44 -2.13
N TYR A 47 -7.46 13.79 -3.01
CA TYR A 47 -7.06 14.37 -4.29
C TYR A 47 -7.82 13.71 -5.43
N PHE A 48 -8.68 14.47 -6.10
CA PHE A 48 -9.49 14.01 -7.23
C PHE A 48 -8.63 13.97 -8.50
N LEU A 49 -8.40 12.78 -9.03
CA LEU A 49 -7.50 12.58 -10.19
C LEU A 49 -7.98 13.29 -11.44
N LYS A 50 -9.30 13.27 -11.70
CA LYS A 50 -9.90 13.91 -12.88
C LYS A 50 -9.73 15.42 -12.88
N ASP A 51 -10.05 16.05 -11.77
CA ASP A 51 -10.12 17.51 -11.66
C ASP A 51 -8.81 18.12 -11.14
N LYS A 52 -7.87 17.28 -10.73
CA LYS A 52 -6.59 17.66 -10.09
C LYS A 52 -6.80 18.61 -8.90
N LYS A 53 -7.85 18.37 -8.12
CA LYS A 53 -8.20 19.18 -6.95
C LYS A 53 -7.96 18.43 -5.66
N MET A 54 -7.38 19.13 -4.69
CA MET A 54 -7.19 18.66 -3.32
C MET A 54 -8.31 19.21 -2.44
N GLN A 55 -8.87 18.35 -1.58
CA GLN A 55 -9.85 18.72 -0.58
C GLN A 55 -9.46 18.15 0.77
N LYS A 56 -9.52 18.96 1.83
CA LYS A 56 -9.45 18.48 3.21
C LYS A 56 -10.72 17.72 3.57
N ILE A 57 -10.60 16.50 4.04
CA ILE A 57 -11.71 15.65 4.47
C ILE A 57 -11.95 15.83 5.96
N THR A 58 -10.91 15.67 6.78
CA THR A 58 -11.00 15.80 8.23
C THR A 58 -9.64 16.09 8.84
N GLN A 59 -9.64 16.43 10.12
CA GLN A 59 -8.49 16.59 10.99
C GLN A 59 -8.65 15.66 12.18
N LEU A 60 -7.66 14.82 12.44
CA LEU A 60 -7.64 14.03 13.66
C LEU A 60 -7.28 14.90 14.85
N ASN A 61 -7.87 14.59 16.00
CA ASN A 61 -7.58 15.28 17.25
C ASN A 61 -6.12 15.11 17.64
N LYS A 62 -5.56 16.12 18.26
CA LYS A 62 -4.24 16.02 18.89
C LYS A 62 -4.25 14.95 19.98
N ILE A 63 -3.12 14.30 20.14
CA ILE A 63 -2.86 13.27 21.15
C ILE A 63 -1.81 13.75 22.16
N LYS A 64 -1.66 13.00 23.23
CA LYS A 64 -0.65 13.24 24.24
C LYS A 64 0.21 11.99 24.48
N ASN A 65 1.44 12.21 24.89
CA ASN A 65 2.31 11.20 25.44
C ASN A 65 2.83 11.61 26.81
N PHE A 66 3.84 10.93 27.34
CA PHE A 66 4.42 11.25 28.65
C PHE A 66 5.20 12.57 28.71
N TYR A 67 5.49 13.18 27.57
CA TYR A 67 6.35 14.35 27.45
C TYR A 67 5.63 15.56 26.85
N GLU A 68 4.60 15.35 26.04
CA GLU A 68 3.95 16.38 25.23
C GLU A 68 2.44 16.14 25.12
N GLU A 69 1.62 17.24 25.16
CA GLU A 69 0.17 17.18 25.19
C GLU A 69 -0.51 17.54 23.86
N ASN A 70 0.22 17.99 22.84
CA ASN A 70 -0.36 18.50 21.58
C ASN A 70 0.28 17.89 20.33
N LEU A 71 0.54 16.59 20.36
CA LEU A 71 1.12 15.87 19.22
C LEU A 71 0.11 15.64 18.12
N SER A 72 0.57 15.68 16.88
CA SER A 72 -0.19 15.14 15.76
C SER A 72 -0.12 13.61 15.78
N PRO A 73 -1.26 12.91 15.65
CA PRO A 73 -1.25 11.46 15.63
C PRO A 73 -0.64 10.94 14.31
N ARG A 74 0.25 9.96 14.41
CA ARG A 74 0.72 9.22 13.22
C ARG A 74 -0.44 8.44 12.60
N ILE A 75 -0.57 8.46 11.28
CA ILE A 75 -1.54 7.67 10.53
C ILE A 75 -0.81 6.42 10.02
N TYR A 76 -1.29 5.23 10.41
CA TYR A 76 -0.66 3.96 10.05
C TYR A 76 -1.21 3.37 8.77
N SER A 77 -2.53 3.47 8.55
CA SER A 77 -3.17 3.00 7.33
C SER A 77 -4.47 3.73 7.03
N ILE A 78 -4.80 3.79 5.76
CA ILE A 78 -6.11 4.24 5.25
C ILE A 78 -6.67 3.14 4.38
N ASP A 79 -7.97 2.85 4.51
CA ASP A 79 -8.72 2.00 3.60
C ASP A 79 -10.04 2.66 3.21
N TYR A 80 -10.69 2.14 2.16
CA TYR A 80 -11.91 2.73 1.61
C TYR A 80 -12.89 1.64 1.21
N LEU A 81 -14.17 1.87 1.54
CA LEU A 81 -15.27 1.01 1.12
C LEU A 81 -16.57 1.79 1.06
N ASN A 82 -17.29 1.75 -0.07
CA ASN A 82 -18.64 2.28 -0.21
C ASN A 82 -18.83 3.71 0.32
N GLY A 83 -17.90 4.61 0.01
CA GLY A 83 -17.92 6.00 0.48
C GLY A 83 -17.46 6.21 1.92
N ALA A 84 -17.08 5.15 2.64
CA ALA A 84 -16.50 5.24 3.97
C ALA A 84 -14.97 5.20 3.90
N ILE A 85 -14.31 6.05 4.67
CA ILE A 85 -12.84 6.08 4.85
C ILE A 85 -12.54 5.52 6.23
N LEU A 86 -11.74 4.46 6.26
CA LEU A 86 -11.20 3.87 7.48
C LEU A 86 -9.79 4.41 7.72
N ILE A 87 -9.50 4.82 8.94
CA ILE A 87 -8.20 5.36 9.33
C ILE A 87 -7.75 4.66 10.59
N LEU A 88 -6.58 4.06 10.57
CA LEU A 88 -5.87 3.60 11.77
C LEU A 88 -4.81 4.63 12.14
N SER A 89 -4.86 5.14 13.34
CA SER A 89 -3.89 6.12 13.82
C SER A 89 -3.35 5.80 15.21
N GLU A 90 -2.34 6.54 15.58
CA GLU A 90 -1.88 6.68 16.96
C GLU A 90 -2.97 7.34 17.80
N GLY A 91 -3.09 6.90 19.06
CA GLY A 91 -3.88 7.51 20.10
C GLY A 91 -3.01 7.99 21.25
N ASP A 92 -3.63 8.37 22.37
CA ASP A 92 -2.90 8.82 23.57
C ASP A 92 -1.97 7.70 24.10
N PHE A 93 -0.77 8.10 24.53
CA PHE A 93 0.24 7.23 25.17
C PHE A 93 0.65 6.02 24.33
N GLY A 94 0.64 6.16 22.98
CA GLY A 94 1.03 5.11 22.05
C GLY A 94 -0.07 4.09 21.75
N SER A 95 -1.27 4.25 22.30
CA SER A 95 -2.44 3.44 21.97
C SER A 95 -2.78 3.51 20.47
N LYS A 96 -3.70 2.66 20.02
CA LYS A 96 -4.22 2.69 18.65
C LYS A 96 -5.68 3.09 18.62
N LYS A 97 -6.02 3.88 17.62
CA LYS A 97 -7.38 4.39 17.44
C LYS A 97 -7.85 4.18 16.01
N LEU A 98 -9.06 3.68 15.88
CA LEU A 98 -9.75 3.61 14.60
C LEU A 98 -10.67 4.80 14.42
N TYR A 99 -10.72 5.30 13.19
CA TYR A 99 -11.73 6.26 12.78
C TYR A 99 -12.42 5.77 11.51
N VAL A 100 -13.72 6.05 11.43
CA VAL A 100 -14.53 5.86 10.22
C VAL A 100 -15.16 7.19 9.86
N TYR A 101 -14.79 7.74 8.70
CA TYR A 101 -15.40 8.94 8.15
C TYR A 101 -16.40 8.53 7.08
N LYS A 102 -17.67 8.90 7.27
CA LYS A 102 -18.75 8.67 6.31
C LYS A 102 -19.79 9.77 6.45
N ASN A 103 -20.36 10.24 5.33
CA ASN A 103 -21.42 11.28 5.34
C ASN A 103 -21.05 12.53 6.15
N LYS A 104 -19.81 13.00 6.02
CA LYS A 104 -19.26 14.17 6.75
C LYS A 104 -19.20 14.00 8.28
N GLN A 105 -19.32 12.78 8.78
CA GLN A 105 -19.18 12.46 10.21
C GLN A 105 -17.93 11.60 10.41
N LEU A 106 -17.17 11.91 11.46
CA LEU A 106 -16.00 11.14 11.91
C LEU A 106 -16.36 10.42 13.21
N LEU A 107 -16.48 9.10 13.15
CA LEU A 107 -16.66 8.25 14.32
C LEU A 107 -15.31 7.70 14.76
N SER A 108 -15.09 7.57 16.06
CA SER A 108 -13.84 7.01 16.61
C SER A 108 -14.11 5.80 17.49
N TYR A 109 -13.15 4.87 17.50
CA TYR A 109 -13.19 3.62 18.26
C TYR A 109 -11.81 3.40 18.89
N ASP A 110 -11.79 3.22 20.20
CA ASP A 110 -10.57 2.84 20.92
C ASP A 110 -10.32 1.35 20.71
N LEU A 111 -9.08 0.97 20.43
CA LEU A 111 -8.68 -0.41 20.30
C LEU A 111 -8.11 -0.92 21.62
N ALA A 112 -8.52 -2.11 22.02
CA ALA A 112 -7.98 -2.77 23.23
C ALA A 112 -6.54 -3.26 23.02
N ASN A 113 -6.11 -3.43 21.75
CA ASN A 113 -4.79 -3.91 21.39
C ASN A 113 -3.99 -2.81 20.68
N ASP A 114 -2.89 -2.39 21.29
CA ASP A 114 -2.01 -1.34 20.76
C ASP A 114 -1.09 -1.84 19.63
N GLY A 115 -1.11 -3.14 19.33
CA GLY A 115 -0.30 -3.76 18.29
C GLY A 115 -0.84 -3.62 16.87
N ALA A 116 -2.00 -2.97 16.65
CA ALA A 116 -2.56 -2.80 15.32
C ALA A 116 -1.64 -1.95 14.43
N LYS A 117 -1.30 -2.46 13.24
CA LYS A 117 -0.43 -1.79 12.27
C LYS A 117 -1.11 -1.52 10.93
N LYS A 118 -2.17 -2.24 10.61
CA LYS A 118 -2.97 -2.05 9.39
C LYS A 118 -4.42 -2.40 9.66
N ALA A 119 -5.34 -1.60 9.13
CA ALA A 119 -6.78 -1.82 9.22
C ALA A 119 -7.39 -1.84 7.82
N LEU A 120 -8.23 -2.84 7.54
CA LEU A 120 -8.89 -3.01 6.25
C LEU A 120 -10.38 -3.29 6.46
N PHE A 121 -11.26 -2.70 5.66
CA PHE A 121 -12.64 -3.10 5.61
C PHE A 121 -12.77 -4.53 5.06
N LEU A 122 -13.45 -5.42 5.76
CA LEU A 122 -14.00 -6.65 5.18
C LEU A 122 -15.37 -6.41 4.56
N ASP A 123 -16.21 -5.69 5.28
CA ASP A 123 -17.53 -5.21 4.85
C ASP A 123 -17.85 -3.87 5.55
N ASP A 124 -19.08 -3.36 5.41
CA ASP A 124 -19.48 -2.06 5.99
C ASP A 124 -19.44 -2.00 7.53
N ASN A 125 -19.35 -3.15 8.22
CA ASN A 125 -19.36 -3.22 9.68
C ASN A 125 -18.15 -3.93 10.27
N THR A 126 -17.43 -4.72 9.49
CA THR A 126 -16.34 -5.58 9.97
C THR A 126 -15.00 -5.07 9.49
N ILE A 127 -14.10 -4.79 10.43
CA ILE A 127 -12.74 -4.35 10.17
C ILE A 127 -11.77 -5.50 10.48
N LEU A 128 -10.88 -5.79 9.56
CA LEU A 128 -9.71 -6.62 9.78
C LEU A 128 -8.59 -5.76 10.34
N LEU A 129 -8.06 -6.12 11.49
CA LEU A 129 -6.88 -5.52 12.12
C LEU A 129 -5.70 -6.48 11.99
N ALA A 130 -4.65 -6.08 11.30
CA ALA A 130 -3.38 -6.79 11.30
C ALA A 130 -2.52 -6.29 12.45
N LEU A 131 -2.07 -7.19 13.30
CA LEU A 131 -1.36 -6.85 14.54
C LEU A 131 0.15 -7.12 14.41
N LEU A 132 0.93 -6.44 15.23
CA LEU A 132 2.29 -6.87 15.56
C LEU A 132 2.22 -8.28 16.17
N GLY A 133 3.14 -9.15 15.81
CA GLY A 133 3.04 -10.56 16.09
C GLY A 133 2.37 -11.29 14.91
N SER A 134 1.68 -12.42 15.16
CA SER A 134 1.11 -13.26 14.09
C SER A 134 -0.42 -13.25 14.04
N ASN A 135 -1.04 -12.25 14.63
CA ASN A 135 -2.48 -12.21 14.85
C ASN A 135 -3.20 -11.28 13.89
N ILE A 136 -4.42 -11.70 13.54
CA ILE A 136 -5.43 -10.85 12.89
C ILE A 136 -6.66 -10.84 13.80
N GLU A 137 -7.20 -9.66 14.06
CA GLU A 137 -8.46 -9.47 14.77
C GLU A 137 -9.54 -8.97 13.83
N LEU A 138 -10.79 -9.42 14.08
CA LEU A 138 -11.98 -8.85 13.46
C LEU A 138 -12.69 -7.97 14.48
N PHE A 139 -12.74 -6.69 14.14
CA PHE A 139 -13.43 -5.68 14.94
C PHE A 139 -14.79 -5.36 14.32
N ASP A 140 -15.85 -5.43 15.11
CA ASP A 140 -17.21 -5.09 14.68
C ASP A 140 -17.54 -3.64 15.11
N LEU A 141 -17.91 -2.80 14.11
CA LEU A 141 -18.20 -1.37 14.32
C LEU A 141 -19.50 -1.14 15.10
N LYS A 142 -20.45 -2.10 15.09
CA LYS A 142 -21.72 -1.96 15.81
C LYS A 142 -21.56 -2.27 17.29
N THR A 143 -20.90 -3.39 17.59
CA THR A 143 -20.63 -3.79 18.99
C THR A 143 -19.43 -3.07 19.58
N LYS A 144 -18.62 -2.40 18.73
CA LYS A 144 -17.39 -1.69 19.10
C LYS A 144 -16.37 -2.58 19.82
N SER A 145 -16.26 -3.83 19.38
CA SER A 145 -15.44 -4.84 20.04
C SER A 145 -14.83 -5.82 19.05
N VAL A 146 -13.75 -6.48 19.46
CA VAL A 146 -13.15 -7.60 18.74
C VAL A 146 -14.09 -8.81 18.87
N VAL A 147 -14.53 -9.36 17.76
CA VAL A 147 -15.45 -10.51 17.69
C VAL A 147 -14.72 -11.81 17.37
N LYS A 148 -13.53 -11.73 16.78
CA LYS A 148 -12.68 -12.91 16.47
C LYS A 148 -11.21 -12.53 16.51
N ASN A 149 -10.38 -13.51 16.85
CA ASN A 149 -8.92 -13.41 16.79
C ASN A 149 -8.37 -14.69 16.16
N PHE A 150 -7.39 -14.55 15.27
CA PHE A 150 -6.74 -15.65 14.55
C PHE A 150 -5.23 -15.52 14.66
N THR A 151 -4.56 -16.62 14.99
CA THR A 151 -3.11 -16.75 14.92
C THR A 151 -2.75 -17.67 13.76
N PHE A 152 -1.99 -17.18 12.80
CA PHE A 152 -1.73 -17.91 11.56
C PHE A 152 -0.33 -18.55 11.49
N SER A 153 0.63 -17.98 12.19
CA SER A 153 2.04 -18.37 12.11
C SER A 153 2.71 -18.18 13.47
N SER A 154 3.87 -18.80 13.66
CA SER A 154 4.80 -18.49 14.75
C SER A 154 5.71 -17.30 14.40
N SER A 155 5.75 -16.89 13.13
CA SER A 155 6.50 -15.71 12.67
C SER A 155 5.62 -14.48 12.69
N SER A 156 6.22 -13.32 12.98
CA SER A 156 5.51 -12.04 13.00
C SER A 156 4.90 -11.72 11.64
N LEU A 157 3.69 -11.18 11.67
CA LEU A 157 2.97 -10.72 10.49
C LEU A 157 3.62 -9.43 9.97
N SER A 158 4.01 -9.41 8.72
CA SER A 158 4.64 -8.25 8.09
C SER A 158 3.63 -7.38 7.35
N ASP A 159 2.86 -7.95 6.45
CA ASP A 159 1.81 -7.22 5.70
C ASP A 159 0.63 -8.14 5.38
N VAL A 160 -0.52 -7.55 5.09
CA VAL A 160 -1.73 -8.23 4.63
C VAL A 160 -2.39 -7.47 3.50
N VAL A 161 -2.97 -8.20 2.56
CA VAL A 161 -3.76 -7.64 1.47
C VAL A 161 -4.97 -8.53 1.18
N LEU A 162 -6.11 -7.90 0.91
CA LEU A 162 -7.33 -8.58 0.44
C LEU A 162 -7.39 -8.51 -1.10
N ASN A 163 -7.94 -9.54 -1.73
CA ASN A 163 -8.33 -9.43 -3.12
C ASN A 163 -9.49 -8.42 -3.29
N GLU A 164 -9.79 -8.03 -4.51
CA GLU A 164 -10.82 -7.01 -4.81
C GLU A 164 -12.22 -7.41 -4.30
N THR A 165 -12.55 -8.70 -4.32
CA THR A 165 -13.84 -9.22 -3.84
C THR A 165 -13.87 -9.47 -2.34
N LYS A 166 -12.76 -9.25 -1.64
CA LYS A 166 -12.59 -9.48 -0.18
C LYS A 166 -12.91 -10.91 0.27
N THR A 167 -12.77 -11.87 -0.65
CA THR A 167 -12.99 -13.30 -0.38
C THR A 167 -11.72 -14.04 -0.03
N GLN A 168 -10.56 -13.46 -0.35
CA GLN A 168 -9.25 -14.03 -0.09
C GLN A 168 -8.34 -12.98 0.53
N LEU A 169 -7.49 -13.44 1.45
CA LEU A 169 -6.46 -12.67 2.13
C LEU A 169 -5.11 -13.31 1.87
N VAL A 170 -4.13 -12.50 1.51
CA VAL A 170 -2.71 -12.88 1.54
C VAL A 170 -2.06 -12.23 2.74
N ALA A 171 -1.36 -13.02 3.53
CA ALA A 171 -0.52 -12.58 4.65
C ALA A 171 0.93 -12.89 4.37
N GLY A 172 1.82 -11.93 4.58
CA GLY A 172 3.27 -12.06 4.52
C GLY A 172 3.88 -11.97 5.90
N PHE A 173 4.94 -12.73 6.13
CA PHE A 173 5.58 -12.86 7.43
C PHE A 173 7.07 -12.49 7.40
N GLU A 174 7.63 -12.20 8.58
CA GLU A 174 9.07 -11.94 8.75
C GLU A 174 9.95 -13.13 8.33
N SER A 175 9.38 -14.35 8.36
CA SER A 175 10.06 -15.55 7.85
C SER A 175 10.20 -15.62 6.33
N GLY A 176 9.59 -14.70 5.59
CA GLY A 176 9.50 -14.76 4.12
C GLY A 176 8.37 -15.65 3.59
N GLU A 177 7.61 -16.31 4.46
CA GLU A 177 6.45 -17.12 4.05
C GLU A 177 5.29 -16.23 3.65
N LEU A 178 4.59 -16.61 2.56
CA LEU A 178 3.28 -16.08 2.20
C LEU A 178 2.21 -17.13 2.49
N MET A 179 1.08 -16.71 3.03
CA MET A 179 -0.08 -17.57 3.23
C MET A 179 -1.31 -16.95 2.57
N LEU A 180 -2.04 -17.78 1.82
CA LEU A 180 -3.33 -17.46 1.23
C LEU A 180 -4.45 -18.06 2.06
N PHE A 181 -5.47 -17.26 2.42
CA PHE A 181 -6.61 -17.64 3.24
C PHE A 181 -7.94 -17.41 2.51
N ASP A 182 -8.90 -18.29 2.77
CA ASP A 182 -10.33 -18.08 2.52
C ASP A 182 -10.90 -17.21 3.65
N VAL A 183 -11.40 -16.02 3.34
CA VAL A 183 -11.91 -15.06 4.33
C VAL A 183 -13.24 -15.49 4.94
N LYS A 184 -14.09 -16.24 4.22
CA LYS A 184 -15.36 -16.72 4.75
C LYS A 184 -15.16 -17.82 5.79
N LYS A 185 -14.26 -18.75 5.50
CA LYS A 185 -13.96 -19.89 6.36
C LYS A 185 -12.86 -19.61 7.38
N TRP A 186 -12.08 -18.57 7.17
CA TRP A 186 -10.84 -18.28 7.91
C TRP A 186 -9.90 -19.47 7.96
N GLN A 187 -9.75 -20.13 6.80
CA GLN A 187 -8.91 -21.29 6.64
C GLN A 187 -7.76 -20.99 5.66
N LYS A 188 -6.59 -21.48 6.03
CA LYS A 188 -5.44 -21.44 5.15
C LYS A 188 -5.71 -22.32 3.92
N MET A 189 -5.61 -21.73 2.75
CA MET A 189 -5.72 -22.41 1.46
C MET A 189 -4.37 -22.93 1.01
N LYS A 190 -3.33 -22.07 1.11
CA LYS A 190 -1.97 -22.37 0.63
C LYS A 190 -0.90 -21.63 1.43
N SER A 191 0.33 -22.17 1.36
CA SER A 191 1.57 -21.53 1.82
C SER A 191 2.60 -21.54 0.69
N TYR A 192 3.31 -20.42 0.56
CA TYR A 192 4.42 -20.25 -0.38
C TYR A 192 5.66 -19.95 0.44
N LYS A 193 6.63 -20.90 0.46
CA LYS A 193 7.78 -20.88 1.39
C LYS A 193 9.12 -20.66 0.68
N ASN A 194 9.12 -20.69 -0.65
CA ASN A 194 10.37 -20.60 -1.43
C ASN A 194 10.53 -19.26 -2.14
N ILE A 195 9.54 -18.37 -2.01
CA ILE A 195 9.54 -17.10 -2.71
C ILE A 195 10.52 -16.11 -2.08
N HIS A 196 10.57 -16.09 -0.75
CA HIS A 196 11.45 -15.24 0.04
C HIS A 196 12.15 -16.04 1.15
N LYS A 197 13.25 -15.48 1.68
CA LYS A 197 14.03 -16.05 2.78
C LYS A 197 14.11 -15.13 4.01
N ASP A 198 13.47 -13.97 3.92
CA ASP A 198 13.54 -12.92 4.93
C ASP A 198 12.27 -12.05 4.89
N ASN A 199 12.18 -11.08 5.76
CA ASN A 199 11.01 -10.25 6.04
C ASN A 199 10.39 -9.66 4.76
N ILE A 200 9.06 -9.81 4.65
CA ILE A 200 8.26 -9.24 3.57
C ILE A 200 7.84 -7.83 3.98
N TYR A 201 8.17 -6.83 3.17
CA TYR A 201 7.78 -5.46 3.45
C TYR A 201 6.36 -5.13 3.00
N GLN A 202 6.02 -5.53 1.77
CA GLN A 202 4.73 -5.18 1.18
C GLN A 202 4.21 -6.26 0.25
N LEU A 203 2.89 -6.31 0.15
CA LEU A 203 2.12 -7.22 -0.70
C LEU A 203 1.18 -6.44 -1.60
N ASP A 204 0.96 -6.96 -2.81
CA ASP A 204 -0.21 -6.62 -3.61
C ASP A 204 -0.84 -7.89 -4.21
N PHE A 205 -2.17 -7.87 -4.39
CA PHE A 205 -2.94 -9.03 -4.82
C PHE A 205 -4.01 -8.63 -5.83
N LYS A 206 -3.78 -8.94 -7.09
CA LYS A 206 -4.66 -8.61 -8.22
C LYS A 206 -4.89 -9.85 -9.08
N ASN A 207 -6.15 -10.07 -9.47
CA ASN A 207 -6.52 -11.11 -10.41
C ASN A 207 -5.82 -12.48 -10.16
N THR A 208 -5.82 -12.95 -8.90
CA THR A 208 -5.16 -14.20 -8.43
C THR A 208 -3.62 -14.20 -8.49
N ILE A 209 -3.00 -13.06 -8.82
CA ILE A 209 -1.55 -12.89 -8.84
C ILE A 209 -1.14 -12.13 -7.58
N ILE A 210 -0.12 -12.63 -6.89
CA ILE A 210 0.46 -12.01 -5.71
C ILE A 210 1.82 -11.44 -6.10
N ALA A 211 2.05 -10.17 -5.77
CA ALA A 211 3.38 -9.56 -5.75
C ALA A 211 3.81 -9.36 -4.30
N SER A 212 5.08 -9.57 -4.02
CA SER A 212 5.68 -9.38 -2.71
C SER A 212 7.09 -8.83 -2.83
N CYS A 213 7.49 -7.97 -1.92
CA CYS A 213 8.84 -7.43 -1.84
C CYS A 213 9.42 -7.61 -0.44
N SER A 214 10.75 -7.80 -0.35
CA SER A 214 11.38 -8.31 0.86
C SER A 214 12.79 -7.75 1.09
N THR A 215 13.23 -7.86 2.35
CA THR A 215 14.63 -7.63 2.78
C THR A 215 15.61 -8.57 2.10
N ASP A 216 15.17 -9.70 1.57
CA ASP A 216 16.04 -10.62 0.81
C ASP A 216 16.38 -10.13 -0.60
N ARG A 217 16.06 -8.85 -0.92
CA ARG A 217 16.35 -8.17 -2.17
C ARG A 217 15.57 -8.71 -3.38
N LYS A 218 14.43 -9.36 -3.13
CA LYS A 218 13.64 -9.97 -4.19
C LYS A 218 12.28 -9.33 -4.34
N LEU A 219 11.87 -9.18 -5.61
CA LEU A 219 10.47 -9.12 -5.99
C LEU A 219 9.99 -10.55 -6.23
N GLY A 220 9.03 -11.01 -5.45
CA GLY A 220 8.38 -12.30 -5.61
C GLY A 220 7.06 -12.16 -6.37
N ILE A 221 6.77 -13.10 -7.27
CA ILE A 221 5.51 -13.22 -8.00
C ILE A 221 4.98 -14.64 -7.83
N VAL A 222 3.75 -14.75 -7.31
CA VAL A 222 3.00 -16.00 -7.32
C VAL A 222 1.90 -15.90 -8.37
N LYS A 223 1.94 -16.82 -9.35
CA LYS A 223 0.95 -16.91 -10.43
C LYS A 223 0.66 -18.37 -10.74
N ASN A 224 -0.62 -18.77 -10.72
CA ASN A 224 -1.03 -20.16 -10.92
C ASN A 224 -0.25 -21.12 -10.01
N ASP A 225 -0.07 -20.76 -8.74
CA ASP A 225 0.68 -21.48 -7.71
C ASP A 225 2.18 -21.66 -7.99
N GLN A 226 2.71 -21.04 -9.02
CA GLN A 226 4.15 -21.00 -9.30
C GLN A 226 4.78 -19.81 -8.61
N GLU A 227 5.82 -20.08 -7.83
CA GLU A 227 6.65 -19.08 -7.16
C GLU A 227 7.81 -18.70 -8.09
N LYS A 228 7.95 -17.43 -8.42
CA LYS A 228 9.06 -16.87 -9.19
C LYS A 228 9.56 -15.61 -8.50
N ASN A 229 10.85 -15.31 -8.61
CA ASN A 229 11.39 -14.06 -8.08
C ASN A 229 12.46 -13.47 -8.99
N ILE A 230 12.69 -12.16 -8.79
CA ILE A 230 13.81 -11.40 -9.36
C ILE A 230 14.61 -10.85 -8.21
N GLU A 231 15.91 -11.10 -8.19
CA GLU A 231 16.82 -10.51 -7.21
C GLU A 231 17.42 -9.21 -7.75
N ARG A 232 17.66 -8.24 -6.84
CA ARG A 232 18.36 -6.98 -7.10
C ARG A 232 19.51 -6.83 -6.10
N ASP A 233 20.25 -5.75 -6.24
CA ASP A 233 21.44 -5.52 -5.40
C ASP A 233 21.05 -5.01 -4.01
N PHE A 234 19.85 -4.39 -3.87
CA PHE A 234 19.40 -3.79 -2.63
C PHE A 234 17.97 -4.24 -2.23
N LEU A 235 17.60 -3.95 -0.99
CA LEU A 235 16.30 -4.27 -0.40
C LEU A 235 15.16 -3.66 -1.24
N ILE A 236 14.07 -4.41 -1.42
CA ILE A 236 12.89 -3.95 -2.12
C ILE A 236 11.79 -3.67 -1.09
N TYR A 237 11.49 -2.39 -0.87
CA TYR A 237 10.54 -1.96 0.16
C TYR A 237 9.10 -1.90 -0.31
N THR A 238 8.87 -1.61 -1.60
CA THR A 238 7.53 -1.42 -2.14
C THR A 238 7.36 -2.07 -3.49
N CYS A 239 6.19 -2.64 -3.73
CA CYS A 239 5.78 -3.20 -5.00
C CYS A 239 4.27 -3.08 -5.20
N ALA A 240 3.83 -3.09 -6.46
CA ALA A 240 2.42 -3.10 -6.82
C ALA A 240 2.18 -3.86 -8.12
N LEU A 241 0.94 -4.28 -8.33
CA LEU A 241 0.45 -4.87 -9.58
C LEU A 241 -0.48 -3.89 -10.29
N ASN A 242 -0.45 -3.90 -11.62
CA ASN A 242 -1.53 -3.29 -12.40
C ASN A 242 -2.84 -4.08 -12.24
N LYS A 243 -3.94 -3.55 -12.74
CA LYS A 243 -5.28 -4.09 -12.49
C LYS A 243 -5.45 -5.56 -12.85
N ASP A 244 -4.91 -6.00 -13.99
CA ASP A 244 -5.01 -7.39 -14.44
C ASP A 244 -3.88 -8.30 -13.90
N GLY A 245 -2.90 -7.73 -13.18
CA GLY A 245 -1.76 -8.44 -12.63
C GLY A 245 -0.69 -8.84 -13.66
N SER A 246 -0.77 -8.33 -14.89
CA SER A 246 0.21 -8.66 -15.95
C SER A 246 1.55 -7.95 -15.77
N ILE A 247 1.54 -6.79 -15.10
CA ILE A 247 2.71 -5.96 -14.83
C ILE A 247 2.85 -5.78 -13.32
N ALA A 248 4.08 -6.00 -12.83
CA ALA A 248 4.47 -5.59 -11.48
C ALA A 248 5.43 -4.40 -11.56
N VAL A 249 5.33 -3.50 -10.59
CA VAL A 249 6.27 -2.40 -10.37
C VAL A 249 6.91 -2.56 -9.01
N PHE A 250 8.17 -2.19 -8.89
CA PHE A 250 8.90 -2.17 -7.62
C PHE A 250 9.97 -1.06 -7.60
N GLY A 251 10.41 -0.70 -6.41
CA GLY A 251 11.46 0.31 -6.19
C GLY A 251 12.80 -0.31 -5.85
N ASP A 252 13.85 0.10 -6.58
CA ASP A 252 15.25 -0.08 -6.20
C ASP A 252 15.75 1.23 -5.59
N ASN A 253 15.74 1.29 -4.26
CA ASN A 253 16.05 2.52 -3.53
C ASN A 253 17.55 2.88 -3.54
N GLU A 254 18.45 1.93 -3.78
CA GLU A 254 19.88 2.22 -3.90
C GLU A 254 20.19 2.98 -5.19
N LYS A 255 19.55 2.57 -6.29
CA LYS A 255 19.73 3.19 -7.61
C LYS A 255 18.74 4.29 -7.88
N ASN A 256 17.80 4.56 -6.97
CA ASN A 256 16.69 5.46 -7.18
C ASN A 256 15.91 5.16 -8.47
N ILE A 257 15.58 3.87 -8.68
CA ILE A 257 14.89 3.39 -9.88
C ILE A 257 13.53 2.81 -9.50
N ILE A 258 12.53 3.12 -10.30
CA ILE A 258 11.24 2.42 -10.33
C ILE A 258 11.27 1.50 -11.55
N GLU A 259 11.12 0.20 -11.34
CA GLU A 259 11.21 -0.79 -12.41
C GLU A 259 9.88 -1.51 -12.62
N LEU A 260 9.41 -1.56 -13.88
CA LEU A 260 8.25 -2.32 -14.32
C LEU A 260 8.70 -3.63 -14.96
N VAL A 261 8.05 -4.71 -14.58
CA VAL A 261 8.35 -6.06 -15.11
C VAL A 261 7.08 -6.80 -15.50
N ASN A 262 7.19 -7.66 -16.51
CA ASN A 262 6.12 -8.55 -16.89
C ASN A 262 6.03 -9.74 -15.91
N THR A 263 4.88 -9.99 -15.30
CA THR A 263 4.70 -11.03 -14.27
C THR A 263 4.82 -12.47 -14.78
N LYS A 264 4.69 -12.70 -16.09
CA LYS A 264 4.80 -14.04 -16.69
C LYS A 264 6.24 -14.50 -16.85
N ASN A 265 7.12 -13.62 -17.35
CA ASN A 265 8.51 -13.97 -17.70
C ASN A 265 9.55 -13.18 -16.90
N LEU A 266 9.14 -12.25 -16.04
CA LEU A 266 9.96 -11.40 -15.19
C LEU A 266 10.94 -10.48 -15.95
N LYS A 267 10.69 -10.23 -17.23
CA LYS A 267 11.49 -9.29 -18.02
C LYS A 267 11.13 -7.87 -17.68
N THR A 268 12.15 -7.02 -17.58
CA THR A 268 11.98 -5.57 -17.42
C THR A 268 11.27 -5.01 -18.64
N ILE A 269 10.24 -4.21 -18.42
CA ILE A 269 9.49 -3.48 -19.44
C ILE A 269 10.02 -2.06 -19.53
N LYS A 270 10.10 -1.38 -18.37
CA LYS A 270 10.47 0.04 -18.30
C LYS A 270 11.14 0.36 -16.97
N ARG A 271 11.95 1.42 -16.97
CA ARG A 271 12.53 2.00 -15.77
C ARG A 271 12.32 3.49 -15.76
N PHE A 272 12.04 4.03 -14.58
CA PHE A 272 12.00 5.46 -14.32
C PHE A 272 13.08 5.82 -13.31
N GLN A 273 13.69 6.98 -13.47
CA GLN A 273 14.59 7.53 -12.47
C GLN A 273 13.75 8.19 -11.37
N ASN A 274 13.77 7.64 -10.16
CA ASN A 274 13.11 8.25 -9.01
C ASN A 274 13.85 9.53 -8.58
N LYS A 275 13.14 10.40 -7.88
CA LYS A 275 13.68 11.67 -7.35
C LYS A 275 14.10 11.47 -5.89
N ASP A 276 15.30 11.02 -5.66
CA ASP A 276 16.09 11.04 -4.40
C ASP A 276 15.29 10.95 -3.07
N PHE A 277 14.31 10.05 -2.98
CA PHE A 277 13.60 9.72 -1.74
C PHE A 277 13.33 8.22 -1.64
N LEU A 278 13.23 7.74 -0.40
CA LEU A 278 12.91 6.34 -0.12
C LEU A 278 11.47 6.03 -0.57
N LEU A 279 11.32 5.08 -1.49
CA LEU A 279 10.00 4.65 -1.96
C LEU A 279 9.31 3.80 -0.90
N GLU A 280 8.11 4.22 -0.50
CA GLU A 280 7.22 3.48 0.40
C GLU A 280 5.90 3.10 -0.29
N TYR A 281 5.51 3.86 -1.32
CA TYR A 281 4.28 3.64 -2.07
C TYR A 281 4.55 3.62 -3.57
N LEU A 282 4.05 2.58 -4.21
CA LEU A 282 3.88 2.47 -5.65
C LEU A 282 2.42 2.04 -5.90
N ILE A 283 1.70 2.79 -6.73
CA ILE A 283 0.28 2.49 -7.01
C ILE A 283 0.02 2.73 -8.49
N PHE A 284 -0.50 1.74 -9.21
CA PHE A 284 -1.06 1.96 -10.53
C PHE A 284 -2.39 2.69 -10.41
N LEU A 285 -2.52 3.82 -11.08
CA LEU A 285 -3.79 4.56 -11.18
C LEU A 285 -4.67 3.95 -12.28
N ASN A 286 -4.03 3.53 -13.37
CA ASN A 286 -4.61 2.84 -14.52
C ASN A 286 -3.48 2.16 -15.31
N GLU A 287 -3.76 1.68 -16.52
CA GLU A 287 -2.78 1.00 -17.38
C GLU A 287 -1.67 1.93 -17.91
N HIS A 288 -1.89 3.26 -17.88
CA HIS A 288 -1.00 4.28 -18.45
C HIS A 288 -0.33 5.16 -17.40
N GLU A 289 -0.72 5.05 -16.14
CA GLU A 289 -0.25 5.92 -15.07
C GLU A 289 0.01 5.17 -13.78
N LEU A 290 1.12 5.49 -13.14
CA LEU A 290 1.42 5.08 -11.77
C LEU A 290 1.88 6.27 -10.93
N ILE A 291 1.81 6.12 -9.62
CA ILE A 291 2.39 7.07 -8.68
C ILE A 291 3.45 6.41 -7.82
N SER A 292 4.41 7.22 -7.39
CA SER A 292 5.37 6.89 -6.35
C SER A 292 5.36 7.94 -5.25
N ALA A 293 5.56 7.50 -4.01
CA ALA A 293 5.68 8.37 -2.85
C ALA A 293 6.52 7.71 -1.74
N GLY A 294 7.01 8.52 -0.81
CA GLY A 294 7.68 8.13 0.43
C GLY A 294 7.22 9.00 1.58
N TYR A 295 7.94 8.98 2.70
CA TYR A 295 7.70 9.90 3.82
C TYR A 295 8.24 11.30 3.49
N GLU A 296 7.59 11.93 2.50
CA GLU A 296 7.94 13.24 1.95
C GLU A 296 6.66 14.06 1.72
N ASP A 297 6.81 15.36 1.47
CA ASP A 297 5.69 16.25 1.17
C ASP A 297 5.29 16.27 -0.31
N LYS A 298 5.46 15.13 -1.02
CA LYS A 298 5.20 15.04 -2.46
C LYS A 298 4.77 13.66 -2.92
N ILE A 299 3.97 13.62 -3.98
CA ILE A 299 3.60 12.44 -4.74
C ILE A 299 4.00 12.67 -6.20
N ILE A 300 4.72 11.73 -6.81
CA ILE A 300 5.14 11.81 -8.21
C ILE A 300 4.23 10.95 -9.07
N PHE A 301 3.71 11.52 -10.13
CA PHE A 301 2.91 10.84 -11.16
C PHE A 301 3.79 10.53 -12.36
N TRP A 302 3.69 9.29 -12.87
CA TRP A 302 4.50 8.78 -13.97
C TRP A 302 3.60 8.29 -15.10
N GLY A 303 3.83 8.78 -16.32
CA GLY A 303 3.21 8.22 -17.52
C GLY A 303 3.91 6.94 -17.95
N ILE A 304 3.13 5.89 -18.19
CA ILE A 304 3.59 4.63 -18.80
C ILE A 304 3.21 4.72 -20.27
N ASP A 305 4.19 4.98 -21.18
CA ASP A 305 3.89 5.03 -22.60
C ASP A 305 3.47 3.65 -23.12
N GLU A 306 2.53 3.59 -24.06
CA GLU A 306 1.98 2.37 -24.67
C GLU A 306 2.96 1.60 -25.59
N SER A 307 4.21 2.00 -25.68
CA SER A 307 5.20 1.31 -26.53
C SER A 307 5.71 0.02 -25.86
N PHE A 308 4.85 -1.00 -25.87
CA PHE A 308 5.22 -2.37 -25.53
C PHE A 308 5.35 -3.24 -26.79
#